data_fc047c6fe2890a928f30e7dcffa849a0
#
_entry.id   fc047c6fe2890a928f30e7dcffa849a0
#
_cell.length_a   1.000
_cell.length_b   1.000
_cell.length_c   1.000
_cell.angle_alpha   90.00
_cell.angle_beta   90.00
_cell.angle_gamma   90.00
#
_symmetry.space_group_name_H-M   'P 1'
#
loop_
_entity.id
_entity.type
_entity.pdbx_description
1 polymer ?
#
loop_
_entity_poly.entity_id
_entity_poly.type
_entity_poly.pdbx_seq_one_letter_code
_entity_poly.pdbx_strand_id
1 'polypeptide(L)'
;MVDRYFFICMLIDVSCLIYAAFVLLHVRHSTMRESERGLFHWMIVAYLAFIVIDMLLVNRDFGPLALPGLGLVTLTALKRILVSAIACLWFAYATYRIDAPWAHAKSFRVFLPIPLLSVVLLVLANLETGLMFSFGENGQVTLGPIGILSVCIDAVYLVVMALGTARLLPHEPSHYRRKDMLSVVARAVPAFLLYLIELRFPGIFIMSIGYFITIFMEFTSIQDTRIYADALTGLNNRRRTDEYLSTRVRAVDEENPVCLFFYDVDHFKQVNDQLGHIEGDWALQIVADALKQTAASCDGFIARWGGDEFVLMADAANIPRDVLGEPNPRELAAFFDNALASHSGQQHFPEPIRVSQGWVWCGDPHADPAALVKSADQAMYRAKQKTYADIQRGGEVNGDR
;
A
#
# COMPACT_ATOMS: atom_id res chain seq x y z
N MET A 1 -44.05 -3.63 6.47
CA MET A 1 -42.73 -3.14 6.96
C MET A 1 -41.66 -4.20 6.76
N VAL A 2 -41.93 -5.47 7.09
CA VAL A 2 -41.03 -6.63 6.90
C VAL A 2 -40.60 -6.77 5.44
N ASP A 3 -41.54 -6.72 4.48
CA ASP A 3 -41.24 -6.87 3.04
C ASP A 3 -40.27 -5.79 2.52
N ARG A 4 -40.37 -4.55 3.04
CA ARG A 4 -39.49 -3.46 2.63
C ARG A 4 -38.05 -3.68 3.19
N TYR A 5 -37.95 -4.14 4.44
CA TYR A 5 -36.66 -4.43 5.05
C TYR A 5 -35.96 -5.60 4.36
N PHE A 6 -36.67 -6.69 4.10
CA PHE A 6 -36.18 -7.81 3.32
C PHE A 6 -35.62 -7.36 1.96
N PHE A 7 -36.43 -6.55 1.22
CA PHE A 7 -35.99 -6.08 -0.10
C PHE A 7 -34.74 -5.21 -0.04
N ILE A 8 -34.63 -4.35 0.98
CA ILE A 8 -33.45 -3.49 1.18
C ILE A 8 -32.22 -4.34 1.47
N CYS A 9 -32.26 -5.30 2.40
CA CYS A 9 -31.14 -6.18 2.73
C CYS A 9 -30.69 -6.97 1.50
N MET A 10 -31.62 -7.59 0.77
CA MET A 10 -31.31 -8.33 -0.45
C MET A 10 -30.68 -7.46 -1.54
N LEU A 11 -31.17 -6.23 -1.73
CA LEU A 11 -30.59 -5.30 -2.69
C LEU A 11 -29.15 -4.90 -2.32
N ILE A 12 -28.89 -4.68 -1.03
CA ILE A 12 -27.54 -4.38 -0.52
C ILE A 12 -26.61 -5.57 -0.78
N ASP A 13 -27.02 -6.78 -0.40
CA ASP A 13 -26.19 -7.97 -0.56
C ASP A 13 -25.91 -8.27 -2.04
N VAL A 14 -26.90 -8.15 -2.92
CA VAL A 14 -26.70 -8.30 -4.37
C VAL A 14 -25.71 -7.26 -4.89
N SER A 15 -25.80 -5.99 -4.43
CA SER A 15 -24.86 -4.94 -4.83
C SER A 15 -23.45 -5.23 -4.35
N CYS A 16 -23.30 -5.69 -3.11
CA CYS A 16 -22.02 -6.11 -2.52
C CYS A 16 -21.43 -7.31 -3.29
N LEU A 17 -22.25 -8.28 -3.66
CA LEU A 17 -21.83 -9.46 -4.42
C LEU A 17 -21.32 -9.09 -5.82
N ILE A 18 -22.04 -8.23 -6.55
CA ILE A 18 -21.63 -7.75 -7.87
C ILE A 18 -20.28 -7.03 -7.76
N TYR A 19 -20.14 -6.15 -6.77
CA TYR A 19 -18.89 -5.41 -6.57
C TYR A 19 -17.72 -6.34 -6.18
N ALA A 20 -17.94 -7.28 -5.26
CA ALA A 20 -16.90 -8.22 -4.87
C ALA A 20 -16.45 -9.11 -6.05
N ALA A 21 -17.38 -9.55 -6.89
CA ALA A 21 -17.06 -10.27 -8.13
C ALA A 21 -16.27 -9.40 -9.11
N PHE A 22 -16.62 -8.14 -9.27
CA PHE A 22 -15.88 -7.17 -10.08
C PHE A 22 -14.44 -7.02 -9.57
N VAL A 23 -14.23 -6.80 -8.26
CA VAL A 23 -12.90 -6.68 -7.65
C VAL A 23 -12.10 -7.96 -7.84
N LEU A 24 -12.71 -9.13 -7.67
CA LEU A 24 -12.06 -10.43 -7.84
C LEU A 24 -11.47 -10.61 -9.25
N LEU A 25 -12.20 -10.18 -10.27
CA LEU A 25 -11.74 -10.24 -11.67
C LEU A 25 -10.56 -9.28 -11.92
N HIS A 26 -10.56 -8.10 -11.29
CA HIS A 26 -9.55 -7.07 -11.53
C HIS A 26 -8.27 -7.24 -10.69
N VAL A 27 -8.35 -7.92 -9.53
CA VAL A 27 -7.20 -8.17 -8.65
C VAL A 27 -6.12 -9.03 -9.31
N ARG A 28 -6.49 -9.94 -10.21
CA ARG A 28 -5.53 -10.79 -10.95
C ARG A 28 -4.50 -10.00 -11.74
N HIS A 29 -4.86 -8.82 -12.22
CA HIS A 29 -4.00 -7.93 -13.00
C HIS A 29 -3.37 -6.81 -12.15
N SER A 30 -3.43 -6.92 -10.80
CA SER A 30 -2.88 -5.90 -9.91
C SER A 30 -1.35 -5.96 -9.84
N THR A 31 -0.72 -4.82 -9.53
CA THR A 31 0.72 -4.69 -9.32
C THR A 31 1.17 -5.16 -7.92
N MET A 32 0.28 -5.79 -7.17
CA MET A 32 0.55 -6.32 -5.83
C MET A 32 1.62 -7.42 -5.86
N ARG A 33 2.40 -7.54 -4.79
CA ARG A 33 3.28 -8.69 -4.57
C ARG A 33 2.44 -9.97 -4.61
N GLU A 34 3.00 -11.06 -5.06
CA GLU A 34 2.27 -12.33 -5.24
C GLU A 34 1.61 -12.82 -3.94
N SER A 35 2.32 -12.71 -2.80
CA SER A 35 1.78 -13.07 -1.48
C SER A 35 0.59 -12.22 -1.05
N GLU A 36 0.66 -10.89 -1.25
CA GLU A 36 -0.43 -9.96 -0.94
C GLU A 36 -1.65 -10.23 -1.82
N ARG A 37 -1.43 -10.40 -3.12
CA ARG A 37 -2.47 -10.68 -4.11
C ARG A 37 -3.21 -11.98 -3.79
N GLY A 38 -2.49 -13.05 -3.42
CA GLY A 38 -3.08 -14.32 -3.02
C GLY A 38 -3.99 -14.19 -1.79
N LEU A 39 -3.53 -13.50 -0.74
CA LEU A 39 -4.31 -13.28 0.48
C LEU A 39 -5.54 -12.41 0.23
N PHE A 40 -5.40 -11.33 -0.53
CA PHE A 40 -6.53 -10.47 -0.90
C PHE A 40 -7.55 -11.20 -1.77
N HIS A 41 -7.10 -12.03 -2.71
CA HIS A 41 -7.96 -12.89 -3.51
C HIS A 41 -8.82 -13.83 -2.63
N TRP A 42 -8.18 -14.59 -1.72
CA TRP A 42 -8.90 -15.50 -0.82
C TRP A 42 -9.83 -14.78 0.15
N MET A 43 -9.48 -13.58 0.58
CA MET A 43 -10.36 -12.74 1.40
C MET A 43 -11.65 -12.37 0.64
N ILE A 44 -11.55 -11.98 -0.65
CA ILE A 44 -12.72 -11.68 -1.48
C ILE A 44 -13.56 -12.95 -1.69
N VAL A 45 -12.94 -14.11 -1.92
CA VAL A 45 -13.66 -15.38 -2.06
C VAL A 45 -14.41 -15.73 -0.78
N ALA A 46 -13.78 -15.56 0.39
CA ALA A 46 -14.44 -15.77 1.68
C ALA A 46 -15.60 -14.78 1.89
N TYR A 47 -15.43 -13.53 1.47
CA TYR A 47 -16.50 -12.53 1.53
C TYR A 47 -17.67 -12.85 0.60
N LEU A 48 -17.41 -13.33 -0.62
CA LEU A 48 -18.48 -13.80 -1.53
C LEU A 48 -19.28 -14.95 -0.92
N ALA A 49 -18.59 -15.92 -0.31
CA ALA A 49 -19.25 -17.01 0.40
C ALA A 49 -20.07 -16.51 1.60
N PHE A 50 -19.54 -15.52 2.35
CA PHE A 50 -20.25 -14.85 3.44
C PHE A 50 -21.54 -14.20 2.95
N ILE A 51 -21.52 -13.41 1.87
CA ILE A 51 -22.70 -12.73 1.30
C ILE A 51 -23.78 -13.77 0.92
N VAL A 52 -23.38 -14.88 0.27
CA VAL A 52 -24.35 -15.92 -0.12
C VAL A 52 -25.03 -16.51 1.11
N ILE A 53 -24.29 -16.78 2.18
CA ILE A 53 -24.87 -17.29 3.43
C ILE A 53 -25.75 -16.23 4.10
N ASP A 54 -25.33 -14.97 4.08
CA ASP A 54 -26.09 -13.87 4.64
C ASP A 54 -27.44 -13.70 3.93
N MET A 55 -27.44 -13.73 2.58
CA MET A 55 -28.66 -13.72 1.77
C MET A 55 -29.61 -14.89 2.08
N LEU A 56 -29.07 -16.09 2.34
CA LEU A 56 -29.89 -17.25 2.73
C LEU A 56 -30.53 -17.04 4.11
N LEU A 57 -29.77 -16.48 5.07
CA LEU A 57 -30.28 -16.19 6.41
C LEU A 57 -31.30 -15.06 6.40
N VAL A 58 -31.07 -13.97 5.64
CA VAL A 58 -32.03 -12.87 5.45
C VAL A 58 -33.31 -13.40 4.81
N ASN A 59 -33.19 -14.26 3.79
CA ASN A 59 -34.35 -14.86 3.12
C ASN A 59 -35.14 -15.79 4.06
N ARG A 60 -34.48 -16.51 4.96
CA ARG A 60 -35.10 -17.30 5.99
C ARG A 60 -35.82 -16.45 7.04
N ASP A 61 -35.24 -15.36 7.49
CA ASP A 61 -35.80 -14.54 8.58
C ASP A 61 -36.93 -13.62 8.12
N PHE A 62 -36.88 -13.15 6.89
CA PHE A 62 -37.81 -12.15 6.35
C PHE A 62 -38.47 -12.54 5.03
N GLY A 63 -37.99 -13.57 4.36
CA GLY A 63 -38.48 -14.06 3.06
C GLY A 63 -39.23 -15.39 3.15
N PRO A 64 -39.49 -16.02 2.01
CA PRO A 64 -40.24 -17.26 1.92
C PRO A 64 -39.42 -18.54 2.20
N LEU A 65 -38.11 -18.47 2.43
CA LEU A 65 -37.27 -19.64 2.58
C LEU A 65 -37.48 -20.34 3.93
N ALA A 66 -37.97 -21.58 3.89
CA ALA A 66 -38.03 -22.43 5.06
C ALA A 66 -36.75 -23.29 5.15
N LEU A 67 -35.97 -23.10 6.21
CA LEU A 67 -34.78 -23.92 6.49
C LEU A 67 -35.07 -24.88 7.64
N PRO A 68 -34.75 -26.17 7.50
CA PRO A 68 -34.80 -27.10 8.62
C PRO A 68 -33.80 -26.69 9.70
N GLY A 69 -34.06 -27.05 10.95
CA GLY A 69 -33.21 -26.66 12.10
C GLY A 69 -31.71 -26.99 11.90
N LEU A 70 -31.38 -28.13 11.35
CA LEU A 70 -29.99 -28.51 11.02
C LEU A 70 -29.39 -27.55 9.96
N GLY A 71 -30.15 -27.16 8.94
CA GLY A 71 -29.68 -26.20 7.91
C GLY A 71 -29.39 -24.85 8.50
N LEU A 72 -30.22 -24.36 9.42
CA LEU A 72 -30.05 -23.10 10.09
C LEU A 72 -28.77 -23.10 10.98
N VAL A 73 -28.58 -24.17 11.78
CA VAL A 73 -27.37 -24.35 12.59
C VAL A 73 -26.12 -24.33 11.71
N THR A 74 -26.16 -25.08 10.61
CA THR A 74 -25.01 -25.17 9.68
C THR A 74 -24.68 -23.82 9.04
N LEU A 75 -25.67 -23.08 8.53
CA LEU A 75 -25.42 -21.76 7.91
C LEU A 75 -24.89 -20.75 8.92
N THR A 76 -25.45 -20.72 10.13
CA THR A 76 -24.97 -19.82 11.21
C THR A 76 -23.54 -20.16 11.61
N ALA A 77 -23.20 -21.46 11.74
CA ALA A 77 -21.87 -21.93 12.01
C ALA A 77 -20.87 -21.54 10.90
N LEU A 78 -21.24 -21.76 9.64
CA LEU A 78 -20.43 -21.37 8.49
C LEU A 78 -20.23 -19.84 8.41
N LYS A 79 -21.30 -19.04 8.61
CA LYS A 79 -21.21 -17.57 8.69
C LYS A 79 -20.16 -17.16 9.72
N ARG A 80 -20.21 -17.77 10.91
CA ARG A 80 -19.29 -17.45 12.01
C ARG A 80 -17.83 -17.80 11.69
N ILE A 81 -17.58 -18.96 11.07
CA ILE A 81 -16.25 -19.37 10.62
C ILE A 81 -15.71 -18.42 9.55
N LEU A 82 -16.54 -18.01 8.58
CA LEU A 82 -16.16 -17.08 7.53
C LEU A 82 -15.79 -15.70 8.08
N VAL A 83 -16.49 -15.18 9.08
CA VAL A 83 -16.13 -13.93 9.78
C VAL A 83 -14.71 -14.01 10.31
N SER A 84 -14.38 -15.08 11.06
CA SER A 84 -13.03 -15.30 11.59
C SER A 84 -11.98 -15.52 10.48
N ALA A 85 -12.34 -16.23 9.41
CA ALA A 85 -11.45 -16.45 8.29
C ALA A 85 -11.11 -15.15 7.55
N ILE A 86 -12.09 -14.26 7.35
CA ILE A 86 -11.88 -12.94 6.76
C ILE A 86 -10.97 -12.10 7.66
N ALA A 87 -11.18 -12.11 8.98
CA ALA A 87 -10.32 -11.39 9.94
C ALA A 87 -8.86 -11.90 9.92
N CYS A 88 -8.67 -13.22 9.85
CA CYS A 88 -7.36 -13.87 9.73
C CYS A 88 -6.67 -13.48 8.41
N LEU A 89 -7.39 -13.54 7.30
CA LEU A 89 -6.86 -13.20 5.96
C LEU A 89 -6.53 -11.71 5.87
N TRP A 90 -7.36 -10.84 6.45
CA TRP A 90 -7.07 -9.41 6.53
C TRP A 90 -5.81 -9.14 7.34
N PHE A 91 -5.67 -9.74 8.51
CA PHE A 91 -4.47 -9.58 9.35
C PHE A 91 -3.21 -10.04 8.63
N ALA A 92 -3.26 -11.21 7.96
CA ALA A 92 -2.15 -11.70 7.15
C ALA A 92 -1.81 -10.73 6.01
N TYR A 93 -2.82 -10.32 5.23
CA TYR A 93 -2.69 -9.38 4.15
C TYR A 93 -2.06 -8.05 4.62
N ALA A 94 -2.62 -7.45 5.66
CA ALA A 94 -2.15 -6.19 6.21
C ALA A 94 -0.70 -6.27 6.70
N THR A 95 -0.32 -7.40 7.34
CA THR A 95 1.06 -7.65 7.80
C THR A 95 2.06 -7.69 6.64
N TYR A 96 1.73 -8.35 5.51
CA TYR A 96 2.56 -8.35 4.31
C TYR A 96 2.57 -6.98 3.63
N ARG A 97 1.44 -6.28 3.59
CA ARG A 97 1.28 -4.97 2.96
C ARG A 97 2.15 -3.89 3.60
N ILE A 98 2.26 -3.88 4.94
CA ILE A 98 3.14 -2.95 5.67
C ILE A 98 4.60 -3.43 5.73
N ASP A 99 4.92 -4.57 5.12
CA ASP A 99 6.25 -5.18 5.13
C ASP A 99 6.79 -5.38 6.54
N ALA A 100 5.95 -5.90 7.44
CA ALA A 100 6.32 -6.09 8.83
C ALA A 100 7.46 -7.11 8.96
N PRO A 101 8.50 -6.86 9.78
CA PRO A 101 9.67 -7.74 9.89
C PRO A 101 9.33 -9.19 10.26
N TRP A 102 8.22 -9.40 10.96
CA TRP A 102 7.75 -10.74 11.36
C TRP A 102 6.94 -11.46 10.28
N ALA A 103 6.52 -10.79 9.18
CA ALA A 103 5.70 -11.39 8.12
C ALA A 103 6.32 -12.65 7.52
N HIS A 104 7.65 -12.68 7.39
CA HIS A 104 8.39 -13.78 6.80
C HIS A 104 8.88 -14.82 7.83
N ALA A 105 8.67 -14.59 9.13
CA ALA A 105 9.08 -15.49 10.18
C ALA A 105 8.28 -16.80 10.14
N LYS A 106 8.94 -17.95 10.37
CA LYS A 106 8.24 -19.26 10.47
C LYS A 106 7.20 -19.25 11.59
N SER A 107 7.51 -18.58 12.71
CA SER A 107 6.59 -18.40 13.84
C SER A 107 5.29 -17.71 13.44
N PHE A 108 5.34 -16.67 12.60
CA PHE A 108 4.14 -15.98 12.12
C PHE A 108 3.16 -16.94 11.45
N ARG A 109 3.64 -17.80 10.55
CA ARG A 109 2.81 -18.80 9.84
C ARG A 109 2.18 -19.82 10.77
N VAL A 110 2.83 -20.15 11.90
CA VAL A 110 2.31 -21.07 12.90
C VAL A 110 1.28 -20.39 13.80
N PHE A 111 1.53 -19.16 14.24
CA PHE A 111 0.63 -18.46 15.17
C PHE A 111 -0.57 -17.81 14.48
N LEU A 112 -0.46 -17.44 13.20
CA LEU A 112 -1.51 -16.80 12.42
C LEU A 112 -2.86 -17.56 12.48
N PRO A 113 -2.95 -18.86 12.26
CA PRO A 113 -4.24 -19.56 12.23
C PRO A 113 -4.81 -19.88 13.62
N ILE A 114 -4.07 -19.71 14.72
CA ILE A 114 -4.51 -20.13 16.05
C ILE A 114 -5.84 -19.51 16.48
N PRO A 115 -6.07 -18.17 16.36
CA PRO A 115 -7.37 -17.62 16.73
C PRO A 115 -8.51 -18.18 15.88
N LEU A 116 -8.32 -18.30 14.57
CA LEU A 116 -9.31 -18.91 13.66
C LEU A 116 -9.64 -20.35 14.07
N LEU A 117 -8.62 -21.19 14.31
CA LEU A 117 -8.80 -22.58 14.74
C LEU A 117 -9.53 -22.65 16.09
N SER A 118 -9.25 -21.74 17.01
CA SER A 118 -9.98 -21.63 18.28
C SER A 118 -11.47 -21.37 18.06
N VAL A 119 -11.82 -20.47 17.13
CA VAL A 119 -13.23 -20.21 16.80
C VAL A 119 -13.87 -21.43 16.13
N VAL A 120 -13.17 -22.12 15.23
CA VAL A 120 -13.67 -23.36 14.62
C VAL A 120 -13.97 -24.41 15.69
N LEU A 121 -13.08 -24.60 16.66
CA LEU A 121 -13.30 -25.53 17.77
C LEU A 121 -14.51 -25.13 18.63
N LEU A 122 -14.69 -23.84 18.92
CA LEU A 122 -15.85 -23.33 19.64
C LEU A 122 -17.15 -23.57 18.87
N VAL A 123 -17.14 -23.37 17.54
CA VAL A 123 -18.31 -23.64 16.68
C VAL A 123 -18.64 -25.13 16.68
N LEU A 124 -17.65 -26.02 16.60
CA LEU A 124 -17.87 -27.46 16.65
C LEU A 124 -18.44 -27.89 18.02
N ALA A 125 -17.88 -27.37 19.10
CA ALA A 125 -18.40 -27.63 20.46
C ALA A 125 -19.83 -27.10 20.64
N ASN A 126 -20.21 -26.04 19.93
CA ASN A 126 -21.56 -25.49 19.99
C ASN A 126 -22.63 -26.42 19.44
N LEU A 127 -22.27 -27.35 18.54
CA LEU A 127 -23.23 -28.30 17.99
C LEU A 127 -23.86 -29.19 19.09
N GLU A 128 -23.12 -29.42 20.19
CA GLU A 128 -23.59 -30.18 21.34
C GLU A 128 -24.05 -29.31 22.51
N THR A 129 -23.37 -28.14 22.73
CA THR A 129 -23.55 -27.36 23.96
C THR A 129 -24.57 -26.23 23.82
N GLY A 130 -24.78 -25.67 22.63
CA GLY A 130 -25.62 -24.48 22.41
C GLY A 130 -25.11 -23.19 23.11
N LEU A 131 -23.89 -23.19 23.68
CA LEU A 131 -23.37 -22.10 24.50
C LEU A 131 -22.80 -20.92 23.69
N MET A 132 -22.49 -21.14 22.43
CA MET A 132 -21.96 -20.07 21.55
C MET A 132 -23.10 -19.27 20.90
N PHE A 133 -24.05 -19.97 20.32
CA PHE A 133 -25.32 -19.44 19.81
C PHE A 133 -26.42 -20.49 19.95
N SER A 134 -27.62 -20.02 20.21
CA SER A 134 -28.82 -20.84 20.30
C SER A 134 -29.96 -20.19 19.53
N PHE A 135 -31.03 -20.93 19.29
CA PHE A 135 -32.19 -20.47 18.55
C PHE A 135 -33.37 -20.36 19.49
N GLY A 136 -33.97 -19.19 19.58
CA GLY A 136 -35.23 -18.96 20.31
C GLY A 136 -36.41 -19.64 19.63
N GLU A 137 -37.57 -19.63 20.28
CA GLU A 137 -38.82 -20.23 19.78
C GLU A 137 -39.22 -19.71 18.38
N ASN A 138 -38.90 -18.46 18.08
CA ASN A 138 -39.13 -17.81 16.78
C ASN A 138 -37.94 -18.06 15.79
N GLY A 139 -36.99 -18.93 16.15
CA GLY A 139 -35.80 -19.20 15.34
C GLY A 139 -34.76 -18.08 15.31
N GLN A 140 -34.94 -17.00 16.09
CA GLN A 140 -33.94 -15.95 16.18
C GLN A 140 -32.65 -16.47 16.82
N VAL A 141 -31.52 -16.11 16.20
CA VAL A 141 -30.20 -16.43 16.75
C VAL A 141 -29.91 -15.58 17.96
N THR A 142 -29.66 -16.20 19.09
CA THR A 142 -29.20 -15.52 20.30
C THR A 142 -27.76 -15.91 20.59
N LEU A 143 -26.93 -14.90 20.85
CA LEU A 143 -25.51 -15.10 21.15
C LEU A 143 -25.36 -15.51 22.63
N GLY A 144 -24.74 -16.67 22.85
CA GLY A 144 -24.41 -17.15 24.18
C GLY A 144 -23.07 -16.58 24.70
N PRO A 145 -22.68 -16.88 25.93
CA PRO A 145 -21.46 -16.33 26.56
C PRO A 145 -20.18 -16.72 25.80
N ILE A 146 -20.13 -17.91 25.25
CA ILE A 146 -18.99 -18.35 24.40
C ILE A 146 -18.99 -17.63 23.04
N GLY A 147 -20.13 -17.18 22.58
CA GLY A 147 -20.24 -16.35 21.39
C GLY A 147 -19.50 -15.01 21.54
N ILE A 148 -19.64 -14.36 22.72
CA ILE A 148 -18.90 -13.14 23.03
C ILE A 148 -17.38 -13.41 23.04
N LEU A 149 -16.94 -14.53 23.64
CA LEU A 149 -15.53 -14.93 23.62
C LEU A 149 -14.98 -15.05 22.19
N SER A 150 -15.78 -15.62 21.28
CA SER A 150 -15.35 -15.74 19.87
C SER A 150 -15.14 -14.37 19.19
N VAL A 151 -15.92 -13.36 19.55
CA VAL A 151 -15.73 -11.98 19.08
C VAL A 151 -14.43 -11.39 19.62
N CYS A 152 -14.13 -11.62 20.89
CA CYS A 152 -12.86 -11.21 21.51
C CYS A 152 -11.66 -11.89 20.81
N ILE A 153 -11.79 -13.14 20.41
CA ILE A 153 -10.76 -13.86 19.67
C ILE A 153 -10.51 -13.21 18.29
N ASP A 154 -11.56 -12.80 17.57
CA ASP A 154 -11.38 -12.08 16.30
C ASP A 154 -10.75 -10.70 16.51
N ALA A 155 -11.12 -10.01 17.58
CA ALA A 155 -10.54 -8.71 17.92
C ALA A 155 -9.02 -8.80 18.18
N VAL A 156 -8.48 -9.96 18.55
CA VAL A 156 -7.03 -10.16 18.72
C VAL A 156 -6.29 -9.83 17.43
N TYR A 157 -6.81 -10.21 16.26
CA TYR A 157 -6.16 -9.87 14.98
C TYR A 157 -6.04 -8.35 14.80
N LEU A 158 -7.11 -7.60 15.09
CA LEU A 158 -7.11 -6.15 14.96
C LEU A 158 -6.17 -5.48 15.98
N VAL A 159 -6.21 -5.94 17.23
CA VAL A 159 -5.37 -5.40 18.32
C VAL A 159 -3.89 -5.68 18.04
N VAL A 160 -3.53 -6.90 17.67
CA VAL A 160 -2.15 -7.27 17.36
C VAL A 160 -1.65 -6.47 16.16
N MET A 161 -2.49 -6.25 15.13
CA MET A 161 -2.15 -5.43 13.98
C MET A 161 -1.91 -3.97 14.40
N ALA A 162 -2.79 -3.39 15.19
CA ALA A 162 -2.67 -2.00 15.66
C ALA A 162 -1.41 -1.79 16.51
N LEU A 163 -1.16 -2.71 17.48
CA LEU A 163 0.04 -2.66 18.33
C LEU A 163 1.33 -2.87 17.53
N GLY A 164 1.33 -3.83 16.60
CA GLY A 164 2.45 -4.08 15.72
C GLY A 164 2.79 -2.86 14.86
N THR A 165 1.76 -2.24 14.24
CA THR A 165 1.92 -1.00 13.47
C THR A 165 2.43 0.14 14.35
N ALA A 166 1.84 0.35 15.53
CA ALA A 166 2.27 1.40 16.46
C ALA A 166 3.74 1.24 16.88
N ARG A 167 4.23 -0.01 17.00
CA ARG A 167 5.65 -0.29 17.32
C ARG A 167 6.59 0.02 16.14
N LEU A 168 6.14 -0.13 14.91
CA LEU A 168 6.95 0.14 13.73
C LEU A 168 7.01 1.63 13.36
N LEU A 169 5.94 2.40 13.63
CA LEU A 169 5.81 3.81 13.26
C LEU A 169 7.00 4.69 13.67
N PRO A 170 7.57 4.59 14.89
CA PRO A 170 8.70 5.43 15.29
C PRO A 170 9.98 5.15 14.49
N HIS A 171 10.12 3.92 13.96
CA HIS A 171 11.31 3.46 13.24
C HIS A 171 11.17 3.64 11.70
N GLU A 172 10.00 4.04 11.24
CA GLU A 172 9.77 4.29 9.81
C GLU A 172 10.09 5.77 9.51
N PRO A 173 11.15 6.06 8.75
CA PRO A 173 11.54 7.44 8.45
C PRO A 173 10.56 8.13 7.51
N SER A 174 9.97 7.39 6.57
CA SER A 174 9.12 7.96 5.54
C SER A 174 7.73 8.33 6.07
N HIS A 175 7.39 9.61 6.01
CA HIS A 175 6.05 10.13 6.37
C HIS A 175 4.94 9.47 5.54
N TYR A 176 5.20 9.20 4.26
CA TYR A 176 4.26 8.52 3.37
C TYR A 176 4.00 7.07 3.82
N ARG A 177 5.06 6.31 4.14
CA ARG A 177 4.91 4.93 4.63
C ARG A 177 4.18 4.89 5.99
N ARG A 178 4.46 5.81 6.90
CA ARG A 178 3.71 5.95 8.17
C ARG A 178 2.22 6.11 7.92
N LYS A 179 1.83 7.01 6.98
CA LYS A 179 0.43 7.24 6.62
C LYS A 179 -0.22 6.00 5.98
N ASP A 180 0.49 5.29 5.10
CA ASP A 180 -0.01 4.06 4.48
C ASP A 180 -0.21 2.96 5.53
N MET A 181 0.74 2.74 6.43
CA MET A 181 0.64 1.78 7.54
C MET A 181 -0.57 2.05 8.44
N LEU A 182 -0.81 3.32 8.82
CA LEU A 182 -1.98 3.71 9.61
C LEU A 182 -3.28 3.49 8.83
N SER A 183 -3.28 3.81 7.53
CA SER A 183 -4.47 3.67 6.69
C SER A 183 -4.89 2.20 6.51
N VAL A 184 -3.93 1.27 6.40
CA VAL A 184 -4.21 -0.18 6.31
C VAL A 184 -4.93 -0.66 7.58
N VAL A 185 -4.47 -0.25 8.77
CA VAL A 185 -5.16 -0.59 10.04
C VAL A 185 -6.56 0.03 10.09
N ALA A 186 -6.67 1.31 9.73
CA ALA A 186 -7.95 2.03 9.79
C ALA A 186 -9.03 1.42 8.87
N ARG A 187 -8.65 0.82 7.74
CA ARG A 187 -9.60 0.20 6.80
C ARG A 187 -10.33 -1.03 7.36
N ALA A 188 -9.80 -1.69 8.40
CA ALA A 188 -10.51 -2.78 9.08
C ALA A 188 -11.62 -2.29 10.03
N VAL A 189 -11.57 -1.03 10.44
CA VAL A 189 -12.48 -0.47 11.46
C VAL A 189 -13.94 -0.52 11.04
N PRO A 190 -14.36 -0.15 9.81
CA PRO A 190 -15.75 -0.21 9.40
C PRO A 190 -16.37 -1.61 9.54
N ALA A 191 -15.67 -2.65 9.08
CA ALA A 191 -16.14 -4.03 9.19
C ALA A 191 -16.32 -4.44 10.66
N PHE A 192 -15.36 -4.10 11.52
CA PHE A 192 -15.42 -4.44 12.94
C PHE A 192 -16.54 -3.68 13.69
N LEU A 193 -16.73 -2.39 13.42
CA LEU A 193 -17.79 -1.60 14.04
C LEU A 193 -19.19 -2.09 13.63
N LEU A 194 -19.41 -2.37 12.32
CA LEU A 194 -20.70 -2.88 11.87
C LEU A 194 -20.96 -4.31 12.37
N TYR A 195 -19.91 -5.12 12.55
CA TYR A 195 -20.03 -6.40 13.24
C TYR A 195 -20.53 -6.24 14.68
N LEU A 196 -19.98 -5.31 15.46
CA LEU A 196 -20.44 -5.06 16.83
C LEU A 196 -21.89 -4.56 16.88
N ILE A 197 -22.31 -3.74 15.91
CA ILE A 197 -23.69 -3.26 15.81
C ILE A 197 -24.64 -4.44 15.51
N GLU A 198 -24.30 -5.29 14.54
CA GLU A 198 -25.10 -6.48 14.21
C GLU A 198 -25.24 -7.43 15.41
N LEU A 199 -24.17 -7.61 16.19
CA LEU A 199 -24.21 -8.42 17.41
C LEU A 199 -25.13 -7.82 18.48
N ARG A 200 -25.17 -6.48 18.61
CA ARG A 200 -25.98 -5.79 19.63
C ARG A 200 -27.47 -5.74 19.25
N PHE A 201 -27.78 -5.77 17.95
CA PHE A 201 -29.13 -5.68 17.42
C PHE A 201 -29.43 -6.87 16.51
N PRO A 202 -29.78 -8.03 17.08
CA PRO A 202 -30.14 -9.21 16.30
C PRO A 202 -31.27 -8.93 15.30
N GLY A 203 -31.13 -9.38 14.08
CA GLY A 203 -32.07 -9.13 12.99
C GLY A 203 -31.71 -7.91 12.11
N ILE A 204 -30.64 -7.19 12.40
CA ILE A 204 -30.03 -6.21 11.51
C ILE A 204 -28.89 -6.89 10.75
N PHE A 205 -28.98 -6.96 9.43
CA PHE A 205 -27.99 -7.55 8.54
C PHE A 205 -27.21 -6.44 7.82
N ILE A 206 -26.12 -5.97 8.42
CA ILE A 206 -25.33 -4.83 7.91
C ILE A 206 -23.83 -5.14 7.78
N MET A 207 -23.40 -6.31 8.22
CA MET A 207 -21.99 -6.67 8.21
C MET A 207 -21.42 -6.78 6.78
N SER A 208 -22.26 -7.16 5.82
CA SER A 208 -21.91 -7.17 4.39
C SER A 208 -21.45 -5.78 3.91
N ILE A 209 -22.10 -4.70 4.39
CA ILE A 209 -21.67 -3.32 4.11
C ILE A 209 -20.29 -3.02 4.72
N GLY A 210 -20.02 -3.49 5.93
CA GLY A 210 -18.73 -3.29 6.59
C GLY A 210 -17.57 -3.87 5.79
N TYR A 211 -17.73 -5.11 5.35
CA TYR A 211 -16.75 -5.75 4.47
C TYR A 211 -16.64 -5.08 3.11
N PHE A 212 -17.78 -4.67 2.53
CA PHE A 212 -17.80 -3.90 1.28
C PHE A 212 -16.96 -2.63 1.41
N ILE A 213 -17.17 -1.82 2.45
CA ILE A 213 -16.41 -0.59 2.68
C ILE A 213 -14.91 -0.90 2.81
N THR A 214 -14.54 -1.92 3.59
CA THR A 214 -13.15 -2.33 3.78
C THR A 214 -12.49 -2.74 2.46
N ILE A 215 -13.14 -3.59 1.68
CA ILE A 215 -12.63 -4.06 0.37
C ILE A 215 -12.60 -2.92 -0.65
N PHE A 216 -13.60 -2.02 -0.63
CA PHE A 216 -13.66 -0.85 -1.49
C PHE A 216 -12.48 0.11 -1.22
N MET A 217 -12.26 0.45 0.05
CA MET A 217 -11.14 1.31 0.45
C MET A 217 -9.78 0.70 0.09
N GLU A 218 -9.62 -0.61 0.23
CA GLU A 218 -8.39 -1.29 -0.14
C GLU A 218 -8.20 -1.33 -1.65
N PHE A 219 -9.23 -1.68 -2.40
CA PHE A 219 -9.18 -1.73 -3.86
C PHE A 219 -8.85 -0.36 -4.47
N THR A 220 -9.46 0.72 -3.97
CA THR A 220 -9.14 2.10 -4.42
C THR A 220 -7.69 2.45 -4.10
N SER A 221 -7.19 2.10 -2.92
CA SER A 221 -5.77 2.31 -2.56
C SER A 221 -4.81 1.57 -3.50
N ILE A 222 -5.15 0.33 -3.91
CA ILE A 222 -4.37 -0.43 -4.88
C ILE A 222 -4.37 0.26 -6.26
N GLN A 223 -5.52 0.79 -6.68
CA GLN A 223 -5.62 1.53 -7.94
C GLN A 223 -4.84 2.85 -7.90
N ASP A 224 -4.89 3.58 -6.79
CA ASP A 224 -4.12 4.81 -6.60
C ASP A 224 -2.61 4.56 -6.73
N THR A 225 -2.10 3.44 -6.20
CA THR A 225 -0.69 3.08 -6.36
C THR A 225 -0.30 2.91 -7.83
N ARG A 226 -1.20 2.38 -8.69
CA ARG A 226 -0.98 2.27 -10.13
C ARG A 226 -0.97 3.61 -10.86
N ILE A 227 -1.78 4.56 -10.39
CA ILE A 227 -1.88 5.89 -10.98
C ILE A 227 -0.63 6.73 -10.67
N TYR A 228 0.05 6.45 -9.56
CA TYR A 228 1.13 7.27 -9.03
C TYR A 228 2.53 6.65 -9.11
N ALA A 229 2.65 5.38 -9.49
CA ALA A 229 3.95 4.73 -9.70
C ALA A 229 4.32 4.63 -11.19
N ASP A 230 5.61 4.72 -11.48
CA ASP A 230 6.18 4.37 -12.78
C ASP A 230 6.32 2.85 -12.88
N ALA A 231 5.79 2.25 -13.94
CA ALA A 231 5.70 0.80 -14.10
C ALA A 231 7.07 0.12 -14.28
N LEU A 232 8.07 0.82 -14.82
CA LEU A 232 9.41 0.28 -15.07
C LEU A 232 10.28 0.31 -13.81
N THR A 233 10.33 1.47 -13.15
CA THR A 233 11.27 1.75 -12.06
C THR A 233 10.69 1.53 -10.68
N GLY A 234 9.35 1.49 -10.56
CA GLY A 234 8.63 1.44 -9.28
C GLY A 234 8.73 2.72 -8.46
N LEU A 235 9.36 3.79 -8.98
CA LEU A 235 9.37 5.10 -8.37
C LEU A 235 8.01 5.79 -8.50
N ASN A 236 7.79 6.90 -7.78
CA ASN A 236 6.67 7.78 -8.08
C ASN A 236 6.78 8.29 -9.53
N ASN A 237 5.65 8.57 -10.15
CA ASN A 237 5.65 9.18 -11.48
C ASN A 237 5.45 10.71 -11.40
N ARG A 238 5.46 11.39 -12.55
CA ARG A 238 5.27 12.84 -12.67
C ARG A 238 4.01 13.33 -11.97
N ARG A 239 2.87 12.62 -12.14
CA ARG A 239 1.59 13.02 -11.53
C ARG A 239 1.69 13.06 -10.00
N ARG A 240 2.36 12.09 -9.40
CA ARG A 240 2.60 12.06 -7.95
C ARG A 240 3.54 13.17 -7.51
N THR A 241 4.53 13.49 -8.36
CA THR A 241 5.45 14.60 -8.10
C THR A 241 4.72 15.94 -8.07
N ASP A 242 3.83 16.21 -9.03
CA ASP A 242 3.06 17.45 -9.10
C ASP A 242 2.20 17.65 -7.83
N GLU A 243 1.53 16.61 -7.35
CA GLU A 243 0.76 16.64 -6.09
C GLU A 243 1.64 16.85 -4.87
N TYR A 244 2.74 16.08 -4.76
CA TYR A 244 3.64 16.15 -3.63
C TYR A 244 4.29 17.54 -3.54
N LEU A 245 4.80 18.03 -4.67
CA LEU A 245 5.44 19.33 -4.78
C LEU A 245 4.49 20.48 -4.40
N SER A 246 3.26 20.44 -4.92
CA SER A 246 2.24 21.45 -4.60
C SER A 246 1.90 21.52 -3.11
N THR A 247 1.92 20.37 -2.44
CA THR A 247 1.64 20.29 -1.00
C THR A 247 2.87 20.70 -0.18
N ARG A 248 4.07 20.26 -0.60
CA ARG A 248 5.31 20.48 0.15
C ARG A 248 5.77 21.94 0.08
N VAL A 249 5.66 22.58 -1.09
CA VAL A 249 5.98 24.00 -1.26
C VAL A 249 5.14 24.89 -0.35
N ARG A 250 3.86 24.57 -0.13
CA ARG A 250 3.01 25.35 0.80
C ARG A 250 3.39 25.18 2.28
N ALA A 251 4.17 24.16 2.60
CA ALA A 251 4.58 23.83 3.96
C ALA A 251 6.04 24.20 4.26
N VAL A 252 6.76 24.85 3.32
CA VAL A 252 8.11 25.35 3.56
C VAL A 252 8.08 26.74 4.17
N ASP A 253 9.19 27.12 4.79
CA ASP A 253 9.52 28.48 5.21
C ASP A 253 11.04 28.69 5.04
N GLU A 254 11.52 29.88 5.36
CA GLU A 254 12.95 30.24 5.23
C GLU A 254 13.84 29.42 6.18
N GLU A 255 13.31 28.96 7.33
CA GLU A 255 14.05 28.15 8.31
C GLU A 255 14.09 26.65 7.93
N ASN A 256 13.06 26.20 7.20
CA ASN A 256 12.88 24.79 6.78
C ASN A 256 12.66 24.68 5.26
N PRO A 257 13.62 25.12 4.44
CA PRO A 257 13.50 25.03 2.99
C PRO A 257 13.62 23.58 2.52
N VAL A 258 13.15 23.33 1.29
CA VAL A 258 13.38 22.07 0.58
C VAL A 258 14.35 22.26 -0.57
N CYS A 259 15.11 21.22 -0.88
CA CYS A 259 15.97 21.16 -2.05
C CYS A 259 15.35 20.21 -3.08
N LEU A 260 15.14 20.70 -4.29
CA LEU A 260 14.69 19.90 -5.43
C LEU A 260 15.87 19.62 -6.35
N PHE A 261 16.19 18.35 -6.54
CA PHE A 261 17.15 17.86 -7.52
C PHE A 261 16.42 17.41 -8.78
N PHE A 262 17.02 17.70 -9.91
CA PHE A 262 16.60 17.18 -11.23
C PHE A 262 17.76 16.41 -11.85
N TYR A 263 17.45 15.21 -12.40
CA TYR A 263 18.42 14.28 -12.97
C TYR A 263 18.01 13.94 -14.38
N ASP A 264 19.01 13.73 -15.27
CA ASP A 264 18.83 13.32 -16.65
C ASP A 264 19.92 12.30 -17.02
N VAL A 265 19.54 11.18 -17.59
CA VAL A 265 20.51 10.11 -17.99
C VAL A 265 21.21 10.55 -19.27
N ASP A 266 22.53 10.72 -19.19
CA ASP A 266 23.33 11.20 -20.28
C ASP A 266 23.35 10.18 -21.45
N HIS A 267 23.12 10.69 -22.65
CA HIS A 267 23.14 9.89 -23.88
C HIS A 267 22.17 8.71 -23.90
N PHE A 268 21.07 8.74 -23.13
CA PHE A 268 20.14 7.63 -23.01
C PHE A 268 19.61 7.13 -24.36
N LYS A 269 19.37 8.06 -25.30
CA LYS A 269 18.98 7.67 -26.66
C LYS A 269 20.06 6.82 -27.35
N GLN A 270 21.34 7.11 -27.16
CA GLN A 270 22.43 6.32 -27.74
C GLN A 270 22.49 4.92 -27.10
N VAL A 271 22.23 4.80 -25.80
CA VAL A 271 22.12 3.49 -25.13
C VAL A 271 21.03 2.66 -25.80
N ASN A 272 19.83 3.23 -26.01
CA ASN A 272 18.75 2.53 -26.71
C ASN A 272 19.10 2.16 -28.17
N ASP A 273 19.70 3.09 -28.91
CA ASP A 273 20.00 2.91 -30.33
C ASP A 273 21.14 1.89 -30.54
N GLN A 274 22.10 1.77 -29.64
CA GLN A 274 23.27 0.88 -29.74
C GLN A 274 23.06 -0.48 -29.09
N LEU A 275 22.42 -0.52 -27.92
CA LEU A 275 22.31 -1.73 -27.13
C LEU A 275 20.88 -2.32 -27.15
N GLY A 276 19.88 -1.52 -27.48
CA GLY A 276 18.48 -1.92 -27.49
C GLY A 276 17.69 -1.38 -26.28
N HIS A 277 16.35 -1.44 -26.40
CA HIS A 277 15.44 -0.91 -25.39
C HIS A 277 15.48 -1.67 -24.05
N ILE A 278 15.84 -2.96 -24.08
CA ILE A 278 15.92 -3.77 -22.85
C ILE A 278 17.08 -3.27 -21.97
N GLU A 279 18.23 -2.98 -22.57
CA GLU A 279 19.39 -2.42 -21.91
C GLU A 279 19.13 -1.00 -21.43
N GLY A 280 18.38 -0.21 -22.22
CA GLY A 280 17.89 1.10 -21.78
C GLY A 280 16.98 1.01 -20.55
N ASP A 281 16.06 0.06 -20.52
CA ASP A 281 15.21 -0.19 -19.37
C ASP A 281 16.03 -0.58 -18.12
N TRP A 282 17.08 -1.40 -18.27
CA TRP A 282 18.00 -1.73 -17.18
C TRP A 282 18.79 -0.52 -16.71
N ALA A 283 19.24 0.34 -17.61
CA ALA A 283 19.92 1.59 -17.23
C ALA A 283 19.02 2.46 -16.35
N LEU A 284 17.74 2.61 -16.71
CA LEU A 284 16.77 3.35 -15.91
C LEU A 284 16.50 2.72 -14.54
N GLN A 285 16.49 1.38 -14.46
CA GLN A 285 16.34 0.66 -13.18
C GLN A 285 17.55 0.86 -12.28
N ILE A 286 18.77 0.86 -12.82
CA ILE A 286 20.01 1.15 -12.06
C ILE A 286 19.96 2.56 -11.47
N VAL A 287 19.58 3.56 -12.26
CA VAL A 287 19.41 4.95 -11.79
C VAL A 287 18.35 5.03 -10.69
N ALA A 288 17.22 4.33 -10.87
CA ALA A 288 16.16 4.27 -9.89
C ALA A 288 16.64 3.65 -8.56
N ASP A 289 17.45 2.61 -8.59
CA ASP A 289 17.97 1.96 -7.39
C ASP A 289 19.00 2.83 -6.67
N ALA A 290 19.85 3.54 -7.41
CA ALA A 290 20.75 4.56 -6.84
C ALA A 290 19.95 5.70 -6.17
N LEU A 291 18.86 6.15 -6.80
CA LEU A 291 17.96 7.16 -6.21
C LEU A 291 17.24 6.65 -4.96
N LYS A 292 16.80 5.38 -4.92
CA LYS A 292 16.20 4.77 -3.72
C LYS A 292 17.19 4.77 -2.55
N GLN A 293 18.44 4.42 -2.81
CA GLN A 293 19.49 4.44 -1.79
C GLN A 293 19.78 5.87 -1.30
N THR A 294 19.84 6.84 -2.22
CA THR A 294 20.03 8.27 -1.90
C THR A 294 18.87 8.81 -1.08
N ALA A 295 17.64 8.53 -1.51
CA ALA A 295 16.44 8.96 -0.79
C ALA A 295 16.35 8.38 0.62
N ALA A 296 16.77 7.13 0.80
CA ALA A 296 16.80 6.51 2.13
C ALA A 296 17.77 7.21 3.10
N SER A 297 18.85 7.84 2.59
CA SER A 297 19.81 8.59 3.44
C SER A 297 19.30 9.96 3.89
N CYS A 298 18.32 10.55 3.19
CA CYS A 298 17.80 11.90 3.45
C CYS A 298 16.28 11.96 3.64
N ASP A 299 15.60 10.82 3.80
CA ASP A 299 14.13 10.71 3.82
C ASP A 299 13.47 11.48 2.66
N GLY A 300 14.09 11.38 1.46
CA GLY A 300 13.72 12.16 0.28
C GLY A 300 12.54 11.54 -0.48
N PHE A 301 11.75 12.39 -1.10
CA PHE A 301 10.77 11.99 -2.11
C PHE A 301 11.48 11.81 -3.46
N ILE A 302 11.25 10.69 -4.16
CA ILE A 302 11.83 10.40 -5.48
C ILE A 302 10.76 10.02 -6.49
N ALA A 303 11.01 10.41 -7.75
CA ALA A 303 10.12 10.08 -8.85
C ALA A 303 10.86 10.02 -10.20
N ARG A 304 10.28 9.29 -11.15
CA ARG A 304 10.59 9.40 -12.56
C ARG A 304 9.69 10.49 -13.17
N TRP A 305 10.31 11.57 -13.62
CA TRP A 305 9.60 12.73 -14.16
C TRP A 305 9.13 12.51 -15.61
N GLY A 306 9.96 11.86 -16.42
CA GLY A 306 9.68 11.56 -17.81
C GLY A 306 10.74 10.62 -18.36
N GLY A 307 10.66 10.12 -19.55
CA GLY A 307 11.62 9.27 -20.25
C GLY A 307 12.86 8.83 -19.45
N ASP A 308 13.90 9.62 -19.50
CA ASP A 308 15.19 9.48 -18.83
C ASP A 308 15.42 10.51 -17.69
N GLU A 309 14.36 11.23 -17.29
CA GLU A 309 14.40 12.29 -16.28
C GLU A 309 13.86 11.80 -14.92
N PHE A 310 14.55 12.19 -13.84
CA PHE A 310 14.18 11.85 -12.47
C PHE A 310 14.26 13.09 -11.58
N VAL A 311 13.56 13.00 -10.43
CA VAL A 311 13.59 14.05 -9.41
C VAL A 311 13.79 13.45 -8.02
N LEU A 312 14.50 14.19 -7.15
CA LEU A 312 14.58 13.93 -5.72
C LEU A 312 14.29 15.24 -4.99
N MET A 313 13.46 15.18 -3.96
CA MET A 313 13.20 16.31 -3.08
C MET A 313 13.52 15.92 -1.65
N ALA A 314 14.31 16.72 -0.97
CA ALA A 314 14.69 16.51 0.42
C ALA A 314 14.57 17.80 1.23
N ASP A 315 14.17 17.65 2.49
CA ASP A 315 14.13 18.76 3.45
C ASP A 315 15.56 19.12 3.85
N ALA A 316 15.82 20.42 4.03
CA ALA A 316 17.14 20.91 4.44
C ALA A 316 17.68 20.23 5.71
N ALA A 317 16.77 19.91 6.64
CA ALA A 317 17.14 19.21 7.88
C ALA A 317 17.74 17.81 7.66
N ASN A 318 17.39 17.15 6.53
CA ASN A 318 17.79 15.79 6.20
C ASN A 318 18.95 15.72 5.20
N ILE A 319 19.39 16.87 4.66
CA ILE A 319 20.53 16.93 3.76
C ILE A 319 21.83 16.90 4.58
N PRO A 320 22.88 16.14 4.15
CA PRO A 320 24.19 16.18 4.79
C PRO A 320 24.70 17.61 4.96
N ARG A 321 25.38 17.87 6.08
CA ARG A 321 25.86 19.20 6.42
C ARG A 321 27.35 19.32 6.11
N ASP A 322 27.76 20.50 5.67
CA ASP A 322 29.17 20.81 5.48
C ASP A 322 29.91 21.06 6.82
N VAL A 323 31.19 21.43 6.74
CA VAL A 323 32.04 21.72 7.90
C VAL A 323 31.58 22.94 8.71
N LEU A 324 30.72 23.78 8.15
CA LEU A 324 30.12 24.95 8.79
C LEU A 324 28.75 24.64 9.42
N GLY A 325 28.26 23.41 9.24
CA GLY A 325 26.96 22.98 9.73
C GLY A 325 25.77 23.31 8.82
N GLU A 326 26.02 23.82 7.60
CA GLU A 326 24.99 24.17 6.64
C GLU A 326 24.62 22.97 5.75
N PRO A 327 23.32 22.83 5.34
CA PRO A 327 22.90 21.77 4.42
C PRO A 327 23.64 21.86 3.09
N ASN A 328 24.33 20.77 2.71
CA ASN A 328 25.17 20.74 1.51
C ASN A 328 24.63 19.78 0.43
N PRO A 329 23.87 20.28 -0.56
CA PRO A 329 23.35 19.45 -1.64
C PRO A 329 24.43 18.74 -2.47
N ARG A 330 25.67 19.25 -2.51
CA ARG A 330 26.79 18.61 -3.23
C ARG A 330 27.18 17.29 -2.62
N GLU A 331 27.10 17.14 -1.30
CA GLU A 331 27.38 15.86 -0.64
C GLU A 331 26.31 14.81 -0.96
N LEU A 332 25.04 15.24 -1.01
CA LEU A 332 23.95 14.37 -1.44
C LEU A 332 24.10 13.98 -2.91
N ALA A 333 24.53 14.92 -3.76
CA ALA A 333 24.87 14.66 -5.16
C ALA A 333 26.01 13.63 -5.31
N ALA A 334 27.08 13.79 -4.54
CA ALA A 334 28.19 12.84 -4.51
C ALA A 334 27.79 11.46 -3.95
N PHE A 335 26.86 11.43 -3.00
CA PHE A 335 26.30 10.16 -2.50
C PHE A 335 25.55 9.43 -3.61
N PHE A 336 24.74 10.14 -4.39
CA PHE A 336 24.06 9.57 -5.55
C PHE A 336 25.06 9.00 -6.58
N ASP A 337 26.12 9.77 -6.93
CA ASP A 337 27.14 9.34 -7.88
C ASP A 337 27.83 8.04 -7.42
N ASN A 338 28.15 7.93 -6.12
CA ASN A 338 28.73 6.72 -5.54
C ASN A 338 27.74 5.53 -5.57
N ALA A 339 26.48 5.77 -5.25
CA ALA A 339 25.45 4.75 -5.32
C ALA A 339 25.27 4.27 -6.78
N LEU A 340 25.21 5.18 -7.74
CA LEU A 340 25.11 4.87 -9.16
C LEU A 340 26.31 4.03 -9.66
N ALA A 341 27.53 4.41 -9.27
CA ALA A 341 28.73 3.64 -9.61
C ALA A 341 28.72 2.23 -9.03
N SER A 342 28.23 2.09 -7.77
CA SER A 342 28.10 0.78 -7.13
C SER A 342 27.09 -0.13 -7.84
N HIS A 343 25.93 0.39 -8.24
CA HIS A 343 24.92 -0.38 -8.96
C HIS A 343 25.33 -0.68 -10.40
N SER A 344 25.96 0.27 -11.10
CA SER A 344 26.46 0.08 -12.46
C SER A 344 27.59 -0.95 -12.57
N GLY A 345 28.44 -1.04 -11.54
CA GLY A 345 29.56 -2.01 -11.50
C GLY A 345 29.11 -3.47 -11.40
N GLN A 346 27.86 -3.74 -11.07
CA GLN A 346 27.30 -5.09 -10.99
C GLN A 346 26.74 -5.59 -12.35
N GLN A 347 26.62 -4.73 -13.35
CA GLN A 347 26.08 -5.06 -14.67
C GLN A 347 27.10 -4.72 -15.76
N HIS A 348 27.09 -5.52 -16.85
CA HIS A 348 28.04 -5.41 -17.97
C HIS A 348 27.60 -4.35 -19.00
N PHE A 349 27.58 -3.07 -18.61
CA PHE A 349 27.46 -1.99 -19.59
C PHE A 349 28.85 -1.71 -20.23
N PRO A 350 28.91 -1.48 -21.56
CA PRO A 350 30.19 -1.14 -22.23
C PRO A 350 30.82 0.15 -21.70
N GLU A 351 29.98 1.09 -21.30
CA GLU A 351 30.39 2.36 -20.67
C GLU A 351 29.58 2.59 -19.39
N PRO A 352 30.18 3.25 -18.37
CA PRO A 352 29.46 3.62 -17.15
C PRO A 352 28.25 4.51 -17.45
N ILE A 353 27.11 4.20 -16.84
CA ILE A 353 25.93 5.07 -16.90
C ILE A 353 26.29 6.39 -16.22
N ARG A 354 26.08 7.49 -16.94
CA ARG A 354 26.27 8.85 -16.43
C ARG A 354 24.95 9.56 -16.30
N VAL A 355 24.83 10.40 -15.28
CA VAL A 355 23.62 11.15 -14.99
C VAL A 355 24.02 12.59 -14.67
N SER A 356 23.48 13.53 -15.43
CA SER A 356 23.62 14.95 -15.14
C SER A 356 22.62 15.33 -14.06
N GLN A 357 23.05 16.15 -13.10
CA GLN A 357 22.23 16.57 -11.97
C GLN A 357 22.34 18.07 -11.68
N GLY A 358 21.22 18.66 -11.24
CA GLY A 358 21.17 20.04 -10.79
C GLY A 358 20.12 20.21 -9.71
N TRP A 359 20.24 21.25 -8.89
CA TRP A 359 19.33 21.47 -7.77
C TRP A 359 19.03 22.93 -7.53
N VAL A 360 17.91 23.17 -6.86
CA VAL A 360 17.45 24.48 -6.40
C VAL A 360 16.84 24.37 -5.01
N TRP A 361 16.94 25.45 -4.24
CA TRP A 361 16.30 25.60 -2.95
C TRP A 361 14.95 26.30 -3.09
N CYS A 362 13.99 25.91 -2.24
CA CYS A 362 12.71 26.58 -2.08
C CYS A 362 12.38 26.75 -0.60
N GLY A 363 12.34 28.01 -0.13
CA GLY A 363 11.87 28.41 1.20
C GLY A 363 10.65 29.36 1.12
N ASP A 364 10.14 29.63 -0.07
CA ASP A 364 8.96 30.47 -0.26
C ASP A 364 7.70 29.60 -0.39
N PRO A 365 6.75 29.66 0.57
CA PRO A 365 5.50 28.89 0.52
C PRO A 365 4.54 29.32 -0.60
N HIS A 366 4.80 30.44 -1.25
CA HIS A 366 4.04 30.97 -2.38
C HIS A 366 4.70 30.71 -3.74
N ALA A 367 5.85 30.01 -3.74
CA ALA A 367 6.53 29.66 -4.99
C ALA A 367 5.61 28.80 -5.90
N ASP A 368 5.69 29.07 -7.19
CA ASP A 368 5.03 28.22 -8.19
C ASP A 368 5.79 26.88 -8.33
N PRO A 369 5.16 25.75 -8.03
CA PRO A 369 5.78 24.44 -8.18
C PRO A 369 6.34 24.16 -9.58
N ALA A 370 5.65 24.62 -10.64
CA ALA A 370 6.10 24.43 -12.02
C ALA A 370 7.35 25.27 -12.32
N ALA A 371 7.43 26.50 -11.80
CA ALA A 371 8.62 27.33 -11.91
C ALA A 371 9.81 26.73 -11.16
N LEU A 372 9.59 26.11 -10.01
CA LEU A 372 10.63 25.44 -9.24
C LEU A 372 11.24 24.25 -10.03
N VAL A 373 10.40 23.38 -10.60
CA VAL A 373 10.86 22.28 -11.46
C VAL A 373 11.67 22.82 -12.64
N LYS A 374 11.16 23.83 -13.34
CA LYS A 374 11.87 24.47 -14.46
C LYS A 374 13.23 25.03 -14.03
N SER A 375 13.33 25.58 -12.83
CA SER A 375 14.60 26.13 -12.33
C SER A 375 15.61 25.01 -12.01
N ALA A 376 15.14 23.87 -11.47
CA ALA A 376 15.97 22.70 -11.21
C ALA A 376 16.47 22.06 -12.53
N ASP A 377 15.58 21.90 -13.52
CA ASP A 377 15.92 21.45 -14.87
C ASP A 377 16.98 22.36 -15.52
N GLN A 378 16.81 23.68 -15.45
CA GLN A 378 17.81 24.63 -15.95
C GLN A 378 19.15 24.54 -15.21
N ALA A 379 19.15 24.22 -13.91
CA ALA A 379 20.38 24.01 -13.15
C ALA A 379 21.09 22.73 -13.62
N MET A 380 20.34 21.65 -13.82
CA MET A 380 20.84 20.39 -14.38
C MET A 380 21.41 20.59 -15.80
N TYR A 381 20.68 21.27 -16.68
CA TYR A 381 21.14 21.52 -18.04
C TYR A 381 22.47 22.32 -18.09
N ARG A 382 22.62 23.32 -17.21
CA ARG A 382 23.90 24.09 -17.10
C ARG A 382 25.05 23.17 -16.62
N ALA A 383 24.79 22.28 -15.67
CA ALA A 383 25.80 21.32 -15.21
C ALA A 383 26.18 20.35 -16.35
N LYS A 384 25.20 19.86 -17.11
CA LYS A 384 25.37 19.01 -18.28
C LYS A 384 26.28 19.66 -19.33
N GLN A 385 26.01 20.91 -19.71
CA GLN A 385 26.83 21.66 -20.67
C GLN A 385 28.28 21.83 -20.21
N LYS A 386 28.49 22.12 -18.90
CA LYS A 386 29.83 22.28 -18.35
C LYS A 386 30.61 20.96 -18.44
N THR A 387 30.00 19.86 -18.04
CA THR A 387 30.66 18.53 -18.09
C THR A 387 31.06 18.17 -19.52
N TYR A 388 30.22 18.43 -20.52
CA TYR A 388 30.57 18.16 -21.93
C TYR A 388 31.67 19.08 -22.44
N ALA A 389 31.69 20.36 -22.08
CA ALA A 389 32.78 21.28 -22.46
C ALA A 389 34.11 20.85 -21.85
N ASP A 390 34.12 20.36 -20.61
CA ASP A 390 35.33 19.89 -19.92
C ASP A 390 35.86 18.57 -20.55
N ILE A 391 34.98 17.66 -20.95
CA ILE A 391 35.35 16.42 -21.67
C ILE A 391 35.95 16.73 -23.04
N GLN A 392 35.39 17.68 -23.81
CA GLN A 392 35.94 18.07 -25.11
C GLN A 392 37.32 18.70 -24.98
N ARG A 393 37.52 19.58 -23.98
CA ARG A 393 38.84 20.21 -23.71
C ARG A 393 39.88 19.19 -23.23
N GLY A 394 39.45 18.21 -22.40
CA GLY A 394 40.36 17.13 -21.94
C GLY A 394 40.75 16.16 -23.04
N GLY A 395 39.87 15.95 -24.04
CA GLY A 395 40.17 15.13 -25.25
C GLY A 395 41.15 15.78 -26.23
N GLU A 396 41.15 17.11 -26.35
CA GLU A 396 42.12 17.83 -27.21
C GLU A 396 43.54 17.83 -26.65
N VAL A 397 43.72 17.73 -25.33
CA VAL A 397 45.06 17.70 -24.69
C VAL A 397 45.75 16.33 -24.82
N ASN A 398 44.99 15.24 -25.03
CA ASN A 398 45.55 13.89 -25.19
C ASN A 398 45.72 13.44 -26.66
N GLY A 399 45.30 14.25 -27.64
CA GLY A 399 45.44 13.98 -29.06
C GLY A 399 46.76 14.44 -29.70
N ASP A 400 47.61 15.17 -29.01
CA ASP A 400 48.90 15.73 -29.47
C ASP A 400 50.12 15.07 -28.78
N ARG A 401 50.10 13.77 -28.55
CA ARG A 401 51.30 13.02 -28.11
C ARG A 401 51.51 11.77 -28.96
#